data_716fff9677d7b88dfef4386689dcba4f
#
_entry.id   716fff9677d7b88dfef4386689dcba4f
#
_cell.length_a   1.000
_cell.length_b   1.000
_cell.length_c   1.000
_cell.angle_alpha   90.00
_cell.angle_beta   90.00
_cell.angle_gamma   90.00
#
_symmetry.space_group_name_H-M   'P 1'
#
loop_
_entity.id
_entity.type
_entity.pdbx_description
1 polymer ?
#
loop_
_entity_poly.entity_id
_entity_poly.type
_entity_poly.pdbx_seq_one_letter_code
_entity_poly.pdbx_strand_id
1 'polypeptide(L)' 'VNVEVLMDDGQVIKGLGENNLKKVKVNKIVQFERQFFAKLDKKEKNKLIFWFTHK' A
#
# COMPACT_ATOMS: atom_id res chain seq x y z
N VAL A 1 -7.64 -5.26 6.50
CA VAL A 1 -6.26 -5.77 6.39
C VAL A 1 -5.28 -4.67 6.77
N ASN A 2 -4.21 -5.04 7.44
CA ASN A 2 -3.17 -4.10 7.80
C ASN A 2 -2.38 -3.69 6.56
N VAL A 3 -2.09 -2.40 6.46
CA VAL A 3 -1.37 -1.83 5.31
C VAL A 3 -0.24 -0.97 5.83
N GLU A 4 0.91 -1.08 5.19
CA GLU A 4 2.03 -0.17 5.42
C GLU A 4 2.43 0.44 4.08
N VAL A 5 2.62 1.76 4.06
CA VAL A 5 3.05 2.47 2.87
C VAL A 5 4.38 3.14 3.15
N LEU A 6 5.40 2.76 2.38
CA LEU A 6 6.71 3.39 2.48
C LEU A 6 6.72 4.63 1.59
N MET A 7 6.88 5.78 2.21
CA MET A 7 6.84 7.07 1.53
C MET A 7 8.21 7.45 0.97
N ASP A 8 8.20 8.41 0.05
CA ASP A 8 9.42 8.85 -0.62
C ASP A 8 10.39 9.58 0.30
N ASP A 9 9.92 10.05 1.45
CA ASP A 9 10.78 10.71 2.43
C ASP A 9 11.33 9.75 3.50
N GLY A 10 11.11 8.44 3.31
CA GLY A 10 11.58 7.43 4.25
C GLY A 10 10.64 7.11 5.38
N GLN A 11 9.52 7.81 5.48
CA GLN A 11 8.52 7.53 6.50
C GLN A 11 7.66 6.34 6.11
N VAL A 12 7.10 5.66 7.11
CA VAL A 12 6.17 4.55 6.90
C VAL A 12 4.83 4.94 7.50
N ILE A 13 3.78 4.89 6.67
CA ILE A 13 2.42 5.13 7.12
C ILE A 13 1.75 3.79 7.33
N LYS A 14 1.18 3.59 8.51
CA LYS A 14 0.46 2.36 8.85
C LYS A 14 -1.02 2.64 8.98
N GLY A 15 -1.83 1.71 8.51
CA GLY A 15 -3.27 1.86 8.60
C GLY A 15 -4.00 0.58 8.28
N LEU A 16 -5.32 0.70 8.18
CA LEU A 16 -6.18 -0.42 7.81
C LEU A 16 -6.74 -0.17 6.42
N GLY A 17 -6.60 -1.14 5.56
CA GLY A 17 -7.20 -1.10 4.23
C GLY A 17 -8.37 -2.06 4.13
N GLU A 18 -9.11 -1.95 3.04
CA GLU A 18 -10.23 -2.84 2.78
C GLU A 18 -9.72 -4.25 2.46
N ASN A 19 -10.56 -5.25 2.76
CA ASN A 19 -10.19 -6.64 2.49
C ASN A 19 -9.93 -6.90 1.01
N ASN A 20 -10.52 -6.12 0.13
CA ASN A 20 -10.30 -6.26 -1.30
C ASN A 20 -8.84 -6.06 -1.70
N LEU A 21 -8.08 -5.34 -0.90
CA LEU A 21 -6.66 -5.13 -1.17
C LEU A 21 -5.86 -6.44 -1.16
N LYS A 22 -6.36 -7.45 -0.48
CA LYS A 22 -5.71 -8.77 -0.49
C LYS A 22 -5.68 -9.40 -1.86
N LYS A 23 -6.58 -8.99 -2.75
CA LYS A 23 -6.67 -9.53 -4.10
C LYS A 23 -5.78 -8.80 -5.09
N VAL A 24 -5.19 -7.69 -4.68
CA VAL A 24 -4.29 -6.93 -5.55
C VAL A 24 -3.01 -7.72 -5.74
N LYS A 25 -2.55 -7.79 -6.98
CA LYS A 25 -1.31 -8.49 -7.28
C LYS A 25 -0.11 -7.61 -6.99
N VAL A 26 1.00 -8.23 -6.62
CA VAL A 26 2.27 -7.52 -6.44
C VAL A 26 2.60 -6.75 -7.72
N ASN A 27 3.12 -5.56 -7.56
CA ASN A 27 3.47 -4.59 -8.63
C ASN A 27 2.28 -3.83 -9.22
N LYS A 28 1.06 -4.05 -8.73
CA LYS A 28 -0.08 -3.24 -9.15
C LYS A 28 -0.09 -1.93 -8.39
N ILE A 29 -0.52 -0.87 -9.08
CA ILE A 29 -0.64 0.47 -8.49
C ILE A 29 -2.07 0.66 -8.01
N VAL A 30 -2.22 1.15 -6.78
CA VAL A 30 -3.52 1.38 -6.16
C VAL A 30 -3.61 2.84 -5.72
N GLN A 31 -4.78 3.44 -5.88
CA GLN A 31 -5.05 4.78 -5.39
C GLN A 31 -5.56 4.70 -3.95
N PHE A 32 -4.94 5.47 -3.06
CA PHE A 32 -5.37 5.55 -1.65
C PHE A 32 -6.21 6.82 -1.46
N GLU A 33 -7.53 6.68 -1.58
CA GLU A 33 -8.54 7.66 -1.14
C GLU A 33 -8.19 9.13 -1.41
N ARG A 34 -7.91 9.49 -2.66
CA ARG A 34 -7.62 10.87 -3.05
C ARG A 34 -6.30 11.42 -2.52
N GLN A 35 -5.49 10.59 -1.86
CA GLN A 35 -4.24 11.07 -1.28
C GLN A 35 -3.07 10.86 -2.22
N PHE A 36 -2.88 9.63 -2.66
CA PHE A 36 -1.73 9.31 -3.49
C PHE A 36 -1.92 7.92 -4.11
N PHE A 37 -1.02 7.61 -5.03
CA PHE A 37 -0.94 6.28 -5.62
C PHE A 37 0.25 5.54 -5.01
N ALA A 38 0.09 4.25 -4.80
CA ALA A 38 1.16 3.41 -4.28
C ALA A 38 1.15 2.06 -4.98
N LYS A 39 2.32 1.48 -5.14
CA LYS A 39 2.49 0.18 -5.77
C LYS A 39 2.66 -0.88 -4.70
N LEU A 40 1.96 -2.00 -4.84
CA LEU A 40 2.10 -3.10 -3.91
C LEU A 40 3.47 -3.76 -4.11
N ASP A 41 4.31 -3.65 -3.10
CA ASP A 41 5.67 -4.21 -3.16
C ASP A 41 5.66 -5.69 -2.80
N LYS A 42 5.03 -6.03 -1.69
CA LYS A 42 4.95 -7.43 -1.27
C LYS A 42 3.78 -7.66 -0.34
N LYS A 43 3.36 -8.92 -0.26
CA LYS A 43 2.32 -9.35 0.68
C LYS A 43 2.99 -10.15 1.78
N GLU A 44 2.73 -9.75 3.02
CA GLU A 44 3.14 -10.51 4.18
C GLU A 44 1.93 -11.19 4.80
N LYS A 45 2.17 -12.08 5.76
CA LYS A 45 1.11 -12.93 6.31
C LYS A 45 -0.08 -12.13 6.83
N ASN A 46 0.18 -11.02 7.50
CA ASN A 46 -0.85 -10.22 8.15
C ASN A 46 -0.93 -8.78 7.64
N LYS A 47 -0.20 -8.45 6.58
CA LYS A 47 -0.18 -7.07 6.10
C LYS A 47 0.26 -6.99 4.65
N LEU A 48 -0.06 -5.87 4.03
CA LEU A 48 0.36 -5.52 2.67
C LEU A 48 1.33 -4.36 2.76
N ILE A 49 2.42 -4.43 2.01
CA ILE A 49 3.44 -3.37 2.00
C ILE A 49 3.44 -2.71 0.64
N PHE A 50 3.20 -1.40 0.65
CA PHE A 50 3.13 -0.57 -0.56
C PHE A 50 4.27 0.43 -0.58
N TRP A 51 4.61 0.85 -1.79
CA TRP A 51 5.57 1.94 -2.01
C TRP A 51 4.84 3.11 -2.65
N PHE A 52 5.05 4.31 -2.09
CA PHE A 52 4.51 5.53 -2.66
C PHE A 52 5.07 5.70 -4.08
N THR A 53 4.20 5.99 -5.05
CA THR A 53 4.63 6.24 -6.43
C THR A 53 4.48 7.70 -6.81
N HIS A 54 3.29 8.27 -6.61
CA HIS A 54 3.03 9.68 -6.93
C HIS A 54 1.69 10.12 -6.34
N LYS A 55 1.49 11.40 -6.32
CA LYS A 55 0.21 11.95 -5.86
C LYS A 55 -0.83 11.95 -6.96
#